data_94738850ec7022b5d500c8d4113724a2
#
_entry.id   94738850ec7022b5d500c8d4113724a2
#
_cell.length_a   1.000
_cell.length_b   1.000
_cell.length_c   1.000
_cell.angle_alpha   90.00
_cell.angle_beta   90.00
_cell.angle_gamma   90.00
#
_symmetry.space_group_name_H-M   'P 1'
#
loop_
_entity.id
_entity.type
_entity.pdbx_description
1 polymer ?
#
loop_
_entity_poly.entity_id
_entity_poly.type
_entity_poly.pdbx_seq_one_letter_code
_entity_poly.pdbx_strand_id
1 'polypeptide(L)'
;MDEMRTEIRISVRALVEFILREGDLDSRTTGKTDLLAMQAGGRLHRKIQRRMGAGYQAEVSLKTRVSMGEFDCVVEGRADGIFAEDGLVYIDEIKGVYRDLNLIGQPVGVHLAQALCYACIYAEREELPEIGVQLTYGNLETEELKYFRETRTREELREWFFGLMKEY
;
A
#
# COMPACT_ATOMS: atom_id res chain seq x y z
N MET A 1 -22.10 30.07 -6.51
CA MET A 1 -22.91 29.06 -6.20
C MET A 1 -22.21 27.78 -6.16
N ASP A 2 -22.21 27.16 -5.07
CA ASP A 2 -21.52 25.98 -5.01
C ASP A 2 -22.29 24.86 -5.45
N GLU A 3 -21.89 24.25 -6.49
CA GLU A 3 -22.56 23.14 -6.92
C GLU A 3 -21.98 22.01 -6.23
N MET A 4 -22.74 21.19 -5.66
CA MET A 4 -22.28 20.03 -5.01
C MET A 4 -21.79 19.06 -6.01
N ARG A 5 -20.52 18.82 -6.03
CA ARG A 5 -19.98 17.85 -6.94
C ARG A 5 -20.17 16.46 -6.34
N THR A 6 -20.43 15.51 -7.18
CA THR A 6 -20.54 14.13 -6.76
C THR A 6 -19.17 13.67 -6.29
N GLU A 7 -19.16 12.96 -5.18
CA GLU A 7 -17.94 12.47 -4.64
C GLU A 7 -17.98 10.96 -4.56
N ILE A 8 -16.97 10.29 -5.06
CA ILE A 8 -16.89 8.86 -5.01
C ILE A 8 -15.71 8.53 -4.11
N ARG A 9 -15.90 7.65 -3.15
CA ARG A 9 -14.81 7.27 -2.25
C ARG A 9 -14.40 5.85 -2.54
N ILE A 10 -13.09 5.60 -2.58
CA ILE A 10 -12.59 4.28 -2.82
C ILE A 10 -11.33 4.09 -1.98
N SER A 11 -11.14 2.89 -1.45
CA SER A 11 -9.92 2.63 -0.70
C SER A 11 -8.78 2.39 -1.67
N VAL A 12 -7.55 2.64 -1.23
CA VAL A 12 -6.36 2.37 -2.04
C VAL A 12 -6.37 0.90 -2.47
N ARG A 13 -6.68 0.00 -1.54
CA ARG A 13 -6.66 -1.41 -1.85
C ARG A 13 -7.68 -1.75 -2.94
N ALA A 14 -8.90 -1.25 -2.83
CA ALA A 14 -9.94 -1.52 -3.82
C ALA A 14 -9.58 -0.95 -5.18
N LEU A 15 -9.01 0.24 -5.20
CA LEU A 15 -8.63 0.89 -6.45
C LEU A 15 -7.58 0.06 -7.19
N VAL A 16 -6.54 -0.34 -6.47
CA VAL A 16 -5.45 -1.07 -7.06
C VAL A 16 -5.90 -2.45 -7.52
N GLU A 17 -6.71 -3.12 -6.72
CA GLU A 17 -7.22 -4.44 -7.07
C GLU A 17 -8.12 -4.37 -8.30
N PHE A 18 -8.90 -3.31 -8.41
CA PHE A 18 -9.77 -3.14 -9.56
C PHE A 18 -8.97 -2.95 -10.84
N ILE A 19 -7.95 -2.11 -10.81
CA ILE A 19 -7.19 -1.79 -12.01
C ILE A 19 -6.22 -2.91 -12.39
N LEU A 20 -5.59 -3.52 -11.40
CA LEU A 20 -4.60 -4.52 -11.68
C LEU A 20 -5.11 -5.94 -11.61
N ARG A 21 -6.45 -6.10 -11.68
CA ARG A 21 -6.99 -7.37 -11.63
C ARG A 21 -6.66 -8.06 -12.86
N GLU A 22 -5.69 -8.79 -12.96
CA GLU A 22 -5.29 -9.35 -14.10
C GLU A 22 -5.66 -10.69 -14.24
N GLY A 23 -6.65 -11.09 -14.20
CA GLY A 23 -7.04 -12.34 -14.54
C GLY A 23 -6.79 -13.37 -13.57
N ASP A 24 -6.37 -13.08 -12.47
CA ASP A 24 -6.09 -14.07 -11.66
C ASP A 24 -7.04 -14.21 -10.69
N LEU A 25 -7.90 -14.94 -10.83
CA LEU A 25 -8.88 -14.97 -10.02
C LEU A 25 -8.97 -16.08 -9.16
N ASP A 26 -8.01 -16.66 -8.91
CA ASP A 26 -8.17 -17.80 -8.22
C ASP A 26 -8.04 -17.68 -6.89
N SER A 27 -7.99 -16.64 -6.43
CA SER A 27 -7.80 -16.47 -5.19
C SER A 27 -8.88 -16.84 -4.32
N ARG A 28 -9.71 -17.65 -4.59
CA ARG A 28 -10.71 -17.86 -3.81
C ARG A 28 -10.42 -18.64 -2.66
N THR A 29 -10.51 -18.26 -1.51
CA THR A 29 -10.34 -19.04 -0.39
C THR A 29 -11.66 -19.16 0.28
N THR A 30 -11.87 -20.11 1.08
CA THR A 30 -13.14 -20.31 1.73
C THR A 30 -13.10 -19.57 3.00
N GLY A 31 -14.19 -19.26 3.56
CA GLY A 31 -14.33 -18.39 4.69
C GLY A 31 -13.48 -18.72 5.88
N LYS A 32 -13.39 -19.99 6.27
CA LYS A 32 -12.61 -20.34 7.42
C LYS A 32 -11.16 -20.13 7.16
N THR A 33 -10.65 -20.50 6.01
CA THR A 33 -9.26 -20.33 5.68
C THR A 33 -8.93 -18.87 5.62
N ASP A 34 -9.84 -18.05 5.08
CA ASP A 34 -9.61 -16.64 4.99
C ASP A 34 -9.52 -16.01 6.37
N LEU A 35 -10.39 -16.40 7.28
CA LEU A 35 -10.41 -15.80 8.60
C LEU A 35 -9.14 -16.14 9.35
N LEU A 36 -8.66 -17.39 9.28
CA LEU A 36 -7.44 -17.76 9.97
C LEU A 36 -6.24 -17.05 9.37
N ALA A 37 -6.21 -16.90 8.06
CA ALA A 37 -5.12 -16.19 7.39
C ALA A 37 -5.13 -14.72 7.79
N MET A 38 -6.31 -14.11 7.90
CA MET A 38 -6.40 -12.73 8.31
C MET A 38 -5.94 -12.53 9.74
N GLN A 39 -6.27 -13.46 10.62
CA GLN A 39 -5.84 -13.36 12.00
C GLN A 39 -4.33 -13.51 12.11
N ALA A 40 -3.75 -14.46 11.36
CA ALA A 40 -2.31 -14.67 11.38
C ALA A 40 -1.60 -13.44 10.79
N GLY A 41 -2.16 -12.86 9.73
CA GLY A 41 -1.61 -11.66 9.11
C GLY A 41 -1.63 -10.48 10.07
N GLY A 42 -2.73 -10.32 10.80
CA GLY A 42 -2.82 -9.24 11.78
C GLY A 42 -1.82 -9.37 12.90
N ARG A 43 -1.59 -10.61 13.37
CA ARG A 43 -0.58 -10.83 14.41
C ARG A 43 0.82 -10.52 13.89
N LEU A 44 1.11 -10.91 12.65
CA LEU A 44 2.40 -10.66 12.04
C LEU A 44 2.63 -9.15 11.89
N HIS A 45 1.63 -8.43 11.40
CA HIS A 45 1.72 -6.98 11.25
C HIS A 45 2.07 -6.32 12.58
N ARG A 46 1.34 -6.66 13.63
CA ARG A 46 1.56 -6.04 14.93
C ARG A 46 2.94 -6.37 15.49
N LYS A 47 3.43 -7.61 15.22
CA LYS A 47 4.72 -8.01 15.71
C LYS A 47 5.83 -7.24 15.01
N ILE A 48 5.72 -7.09 13.69
CA ILE A 48 6.69 -6.34 12.92
C ILE A 48 6.69 -4.88 13.34
N GLN A 49 5.50 -4.30 13.48
CA GLN A 49 5.38 -2.90 13.86
C GLN A 49 6.01 -2.64 15.24
N ARG A 50 5.82 -3.57 16.17
CA ARG A 50 6.42 -3.39 17.49
C ARG A 50 7.94 -3.50 17.48
N ARG A 51 8.50 -4.29 16.56
CA ARG A 51 9.94 -4.43 16.50
C ARG A 51 10.63 -3.21 15.95
N MET A 52 9.92 -2.40 15.19
CA MET A 52 10.52 -1.26 14.50
C MET A 52 10.86 -0.10 15.44
N GLY A 53 10.32 -0.07 16.61
CA GLY A 53 10.70 0.92 17.59
C GLY A 53 10.00 2.27 17.45
N ALA A 54 10.50 3.25 18.17
CA ALA A 54 9.79 4.52 18.32
C ALA A 54 9.74 5.38 17.06
N GLY A 55 10.67 5.19 16.15
CA GLY A 55 10.66 5.99 14.93
C GLY A 55 9.73 5.50 13.85
N TYR A 56 9.01 4.43 14.12
CA TYR A 56 8.12 3.84 13.13
C TYR A 56 6.68 4.21 13.49
N GLN A 57 5.99 4.89 12.54
CA GLN A 57 4.60 5.24 12.77
C GLN A 57 3.74 4.15 12.14
N ALA A 58 3.01 3.43 12.95
CA ALA A 58 2.18 2.34 12.47
C ALA A 58 0.78 2.81 12.13
N GLU A 59 0.17 2.19 11.14
CA GLU A 59 -1.24 2.44 10.80
C GLU A 59 -1.54 3.92 10.54
N VAL A 60 -0.90 4.49 9.56
CA VAL A 60 -1.08 5.92 9.26
C VAL A 60 -2.16 6.12 8.22
N SER A 61 -3.20 6.86 8.57
CA SER A 61 -4.31 7.13 7.64
C SER A 61 -3.90 8.17 6.61
N LEU A 62 -4.14 7.87 5.35
CA LEU A 62 -3.78 8.75 4.24
C LEU A 62 -4.96 8.91 3.30
N LYS A 63 -5.12 10.10 2.73
CA LYS A 63 -6.25 10.37 1.89
C LYS A 63 -5.90 11.45 0.89
N THR A 64 -6.41 11.36 -0.33
CA THR A 64 -6.26 12.42 -1.31
C THR A 64 -7.54 12.53 -2.14
N ARG A 65 -7.80 13.70 -2.67
CA ARG A 65 -8.95 13.96 -3.51
C ARG A 65 -8.46 14.28 -4.91
N VAL A 66 -9.00 13.58 -5.90
CA VAL A 66 -8.62 13.78 -7.28
C VAL A 66 -9.83 14.20 -8.09
N SER A 67 -9.71 15.31 -8.81
CA SER A 67 -10.80 15.76 -9.66
C SER A 67 -10.83 14.91 -10.92
N MET A 68 -11.96 14.30 -11.20
CA MET A 68 -12.10 13.43 -12.35
C MET A 68 -12.99 14.07 -13.41
N GLY A 69 -13.05 15.38 -13.41
CA GLY A 69 -13.91 16.09 -14.36
C GLY A 69 -15.23 16.42 -13.73
N GLU A 70 -16.23 15.55 -13.95
CA GLU A 70 -17.56 15.83 -13.41
C GLU A 70 -17.71 15.39 -11.97
N PHE A 71 -16.84 14.63 -11.43
CA PHE A 71 -16.94 14.20 -10.03
C PHE A 71 -15.55 14.18 -9.41
N ASP A 72 -15.50 14.11 -8.11
CA ASP A 72 -14.24 14.00 -7.40
C ASP A 72 -14.12 12.60 -6.85
N CYS A 73 -12.90 12.07 -6.85
CA CYS A 73 -12.65 10.76 -6.29
C CYS A 73 -11.79 10.93 -5.06
N VAL A 74 -12.23 10.40 -3.93
CA VAL A 74 -11.46 10.44 -2.70
C VAL A 74 -10.84 9.05 -2.53
N VAL A 75 -9.52 9.00 -2.56
CA VAL A 75 -8.78 7.76 -2.42
C VAL A 75 -8.17 7.75 -1.03
N GLU A 76 -8.44 6.73 -0.25
CA GLU A 76 -8.00 6.72 1.14
C GLU A 76 -7.64 5.32 1.62
N GLY A 77 -6.86 5.24 2.66
CA GLY A 77 -6.48 3.99 3.28
C GLY A 77 -5.49 4.21 4.39
N ARG A 78 -4.93 3.13 4.90
CA ARG A 78 -3.94 3.22 5.96
C ARG A 78 -2.69 2.50 5.54
N ALA A 79 -1.55 3.19 5.58
CA ALA A 79 -0.27 2.58 5.34
C ALA A 79 0.09 1.78 6.59
N ASP A 80 0.70 0.60 6.42
CA ASP A 80 1.06 -0.22 7.57
C ASP A 80 2.11 0.48 8.42
N GLY A 81 3.03 1.20 7.81
CA GLY A 81 4.02 1.94 8.57
C GLY A 81 4.71 3.02 7.75
N ILE A 82 5.28 3.98 8.44
CA ILE A 82 6.09 5.03 7.84
C ILE A 82 7.28 5.24 8.74
N PHE A 83 8.48 5.21 8.18
CA PHE A 83 9.70 5.41 8.96
C PHE A 83 10.77 6.12 8.12
N ALA A 84 11.80 6.62 8.75
CA ALA A 84 12.90 7.27 8.04
C ALA A 84 14.19 6.50 8.30
N GLU A 85 15.02 6.38 7.29
CA GLU A 85 16.28 5.71 7.45
C GLU A 85 17.27 6.40 6.51
N ASP A 86 18.42 6.80 7.04
CA ASP A 86 19.45 7.48 6.28
C ASP A 86 18.94 8.69 5.51
N GLY A 87 18.05 9.44 6.12
CA GLY A 87 17.55 10.67 5.53
C GLY A 87 16.42 10.48 4.53
N LEU A 88 15.97 9.26 4.30
CA LEU A 88 14.88 9.01 3.36
C LEU A 88 13.69 8.44 4.09
N VAL A 89 12.51 8.95 3.80
CA VAL A 89 11.27 8.43 4.39
C VAL A 89 10.79 7.26 3.57
N TYR A 90 10.32 6.21 4.23
CA TYR A 90 9.79 5.03 3.56
C TYR A 90 8.36 4.75 3.98
N ILE A 91 7.56 4.35 3.02
CA ILE A 91 6.25 3.73 3.29
C ILE A 91 6.52 2.24 3.38
N ASP A 92 6.01 1.59 4.42
CA ASP A 92 6.17 0.16 4.60
C ASP A 92 4.82 -0.52 4.41
N GLU A 93 4.78 -1.50 3.53
CA GLU A 93 3.58 -2.28 3.31
C GLU A 93 3.91 -3.71 3.70
N ILE A 94 3.20 -4.26 4.66
CA ILE A 94 3.50 -5.57 5.24
C ILE A 94 2.51 -6.60 4.72
N LYS A 95 3.02 -7.70 4.21
CA LYS A 95 2.17 -8.77 3.69
C LYS A 95 2.60 -10.11 4.27
N GLY A 96 1.65 -10.84 4.81
CA GLY A 96 1.91 -12.18 5.30
C GLY A 96 1.63 -13.19 4.21
N VAL A 97 2.51 -14.14 4.03
CA VAL A 97 2.34 -15.17 3.01
C VAL A 97 2.68 -16.52 3.59
N TYR A 98 2.17 -17.58 2.97
CA TYR A 98 2.53 -18.93 3.39
C TYR A 98 3.59 -19.51 2.46
N ARG A 99 3.95 -18.79 1.38
CA ARG A 99 4.91 -19.30 0.44
C ARG A 99 6.32 -19.16 0.98
N ASP A 100 7.23 -19.99 0.50
CA ASP A 100 8.63 -19.87 0.82
C ASP A 100 9.08 -18.52 0.29
N LEU A 101 9.66 -17.70 1.13
CA LEU A 101 10.08 -16.36 0.74
C LEU A 101 11.13 -16.38 -0.35
N ASN A 102 11.88 -17.48 -0.49
CA ASN A 102 12.89 -17.56 -1.51
C ASN A 102 12.26 -17.65 -2.91
N LEU A 103 10.96 -17.95 -2.97
CA LEU A 103 10.27 -18.03 -4.26
C LEU A 103 9.73 -16.65 -4.67
N ILE A 104 9.82 -15.64 -3.81
CA ILE A 104 9.34 -14.32 -4.16
C ILE A 104 10.54 -13.54 -4.63
N GLY A 105 10.71 -13.41 -5.96
CA GLY A 105 11.86 -12.74 -6.53
C GLY A 105 11.67 -11.25 -6.72
N GLN A 106 10.44 -10.78 -6.64
CA GLN A 106 10.14 -9.38 -6.83
C GLN A 106 8.81 -9.11 -6.17
N PRO A 107 8.47 -7.87 -5.85
CA PRO A 107 7.21 -7.54 -5.22
C PRO A 107 6.03 -7.94 -6.12
N VAL A 108 4.95 -8.38 -5.51
CA VAL A 108 3.73 -8.66 -6.23
C VAL A 108 3.17 -7.31 -6.70
N GLY A 109 2.76 -7.21 -7.96
CA GLY A 109 2.35 -5.94 -8.55
C GLY A 109 1.30 -5.18 -7.77
N VAL A 110 0.27 -5.88 -7.29
CA VAL A 110 -0.78 -5.23 -6.51
C VAL A 110 -0.23 -4.68 -5.20
N HIS A 111 0.67 -5.41 -4.55
CA HIS A 111 1.24 -4.93 -3.27
C HIS A 111 2.12 -3.71 -3.49
N LEU A 112 2.92 -3.72 -4.55
CA LEU A 112 3.77 -2.59 -4.86
C LEU A 112 2.91 -1.38 -5.18
N ALA A 113 1.85 -1.56 -5.95
CA ALA A 113 0.97 -0.45 -6.31
C ALA A 113 0.29 0.16 -5.08
N GLN A 114 -0.05 -0.66 -4.08
CA GLN A 114 -0.61 -0.12 -2.84
C GLN A 114 0.41 0.79 -2.16
N ALA A 115 1.65 0.32 -2.06
CA ALA A 115 2.71 1.10 -1.41
C ALA A 115 2.98 2.39 -2.19
N LEU A 116 2.97 2.32 -3.52
CA LEU A 116 3.20 3.50 -4.34
C LEU A 116 2.08 4.53 -4.21
N CYS A 117 0.83 4.08 -4.06
CA CYS A 117 -0.28 5.01 -3.83
C CYS A 117 -0.07 5.76 -2.51
N TYR A 118 0.27 5.03 -1.45
CA TYR A 118 0.50 5.69 -0.15
C TYR A 118 1.71 6.61 -0.23
N ALA A 119 2.74 6.21 -0.97
CA ALA A 119 3.92 7.06 -1.12
C ALA A 119 3.58 8.35 -1.85
N CYS A 120 2.75 8.26 -2.89
CA CYS A 120 2.34 9.44 -3.63
C CYS A 120 1.57 10.40 -2.71
N ILE A 121 0.61 9.88 -1.97
CA ILE A 121 -0.22 10.72 -1.08
C ILE A 121 0.66 11.37 -0.01
N TYR A 122 1.54 10.61 0.59
CA TYR A 122 2.38 11.12 1.67
C TYR A 122 3.41 12.14 1.16
N ALA A 123 4.05 11.85 0.03
CA ALA A 123 5.05 12.76 -0.53
C ALA A 123 4.42 14.09 -0.93
N GLU A 124 3.18 14.06 -1.46
CA GLU A 124 2.49 15.28 -1.80
C GLU A 124 2.13 16.07 -0.53
N ARG A 125 1.64 15.38 0.48
CA ARG A 125 1.22 16.05 1.73
C ARG A 125 2.41 16.69 2.44
N GLU A 126 3.53 15.97 2.50
CA GLU A 126 4.70 16.47 3.23
C GLU A 126 5.70 17.18 2.33
N GLU A 127 5.36 17.33 1.07
CA GLU A 127 6.22 18.02 0.09
C GLU A 127 7.63 17.41 0.04
N LEU A 128 7.70 16.09 0.01
CA LEU A 128 8.97 15.39 -0.07
C LEU A 128 9.40 15.25 -1.54
N PRO A 129 10.64 15.59 -1.89
CA PRO A 129 11.08 15.47 -3.29
C PRO A 129 11.21 14.01 -3.72
N GLU A 130 11.48 13.12 -2.78
CA GLU A 130 11.54 11.71 -3.08
C GLU A 130 11.14 10.92 -1.85
N ILE A 131 10.78 9.66 -2.05
CA ILE A 131 10.30 8.83 -0.97
C ILE A 131 10.57 7.37 -1.33
N GLY A 132 10.85 6.56 -0.36
CA GLY A 132 11.06 5.14 -0.58
C GLY A 132 9.80 4.34 -0.28
N VAL A 133 9.73 3.16 -0.85
CA VAL A 133 8.69 2.20 -0.48
C VAL A 133 9.39 0.92 -0.11
N GLN A 134 8.85 0.23 0.89
CA GLN A 134 9.39 -1.04 1.33
C GLN A 134 8.23 -2.03 1.37
N LEU A 135 8.41 -3.18 0.74
CA LEU A 135 7.46 -4.25 0.87
C LEU A 135 8.10 -5.23 1.83
N THR A 136 7.42 -5.53 2.92
CA THR A 136 7.91 -6.45 3.93
C THR A 136 7.07 -7.71 3.84
N TYR A 137 7.64 -8.78 3.31
CA TYR A 137 6.93 -10.04 3.22
C TYR A 137 7.35 -10.90 4.41
N GLY A 138 6.39 -11.41 5.13
CA GLY A 138 6.64 -12.28 6.28
C GLY A 138 6.00 -13.61 6.08
N ASN A 139 6.73 -14.70 6.34
CA ASN A 139 6.18 -16.03 6.25
C ASN A 139 5.33 -16.27 7.51
N LEU A 140 4.07 -16.61 7.30
CA LEU A 140 3.15 -16.75 8.43
C LEU A 140 3.44 -17.97 9.30
N GLU A 141 4.24 -18.91 8.81
CA GLU A 141 4.58 -20.06 9.61
C GLU A 141 5.95 -19.95 10.24
N THR A 142 6.96 -19.48 9.52
CA THR A 142 8.32 -19.42 10.05
C THR A 142 8.66 -18.07 10.63
N GLU A 143 7.88 -17.05 10.29
CA GLU A 143 8.10 -15.68 10.73
C GLU A 143 9.37 -15.07 10.10
N GLU A 144 9.91 -15.67 9.06
CA GLU A 144 11.03 -15.08 8.35
C GLU A 144 10.54 -13.88 7.57
N LEU A 145 11.39 -12.90 7.36
CA LEU A 145 11.03 -11.67 6.66
C LEU A 145 11.90 -11.46 5.43
N LYS A 146 11.31 -10.85 4.41
CA LYS A 146 12.06 -10.49 3.22
C LYS A 146 11.62 -9.11 2.79
N TYR A 147 12.56 -8.24 2.45
CA TYR A 147 12.26 -6.87 2.14
C TYR A 147 12.60 -6.53 0.70
N PHE A 148 11.79 -5.71 0.09
CA PHE A 148 12.08 -5.13 -1.22
C PHE A 148 11.94 -3.63 -1.07
N ARG A 149 12.90 -2.87 -1.56
CA ARG A 149 12.88 -1.41 -1.46
C ARG A 149 13.11 -0.76 -2.81
N GLU A 150 12.48 0.38 -3.02
CA GLU A 150 12.80 1.20 -4.18
C GLU A 150 12.47 2.63 -3.84
N THR A 151 13.03 3.57 -4.56
CA THR A 151 12.85 4.99 -4.33
C THR A 151 12.24 5.62 -5.57
N ARG A 152 11.32 6.55 -5.39
CA ARG A 152 10.71 7.28 -6.49
C ARG A 152 10.67 8.76 -6.16
N THR A 153 10.76 9.59 -7.20
CA THR A 153 10.61 11.02 -6.96
C THR A 153 9.13 11.34 -6.88
N ARG A 154 8.79 12.47 -6.28
CA ARG A 154 7.40 12.89 -6.16
C ARG A 154 6.77 13.03 -7.56
N GLU A 155 7.54 13.53 -8.53
CA GLU A 155 7.04 13.68 -9.88
C GLU A 155 6.74 12.34 -10.53
N GLU A 156 7.62 11.36 -10.37
CA GLU A 156 7.37 10.03 -10.90
C GLU A 156 6.11 9.41 -10.30
N LEU A 157 5.91 9.61 -9.00
CA LEU A 157 4.74 9.08 -8.35
C LEU A 157 3.47 9.79 -8.82
N ARG A 158 3.55 11.09 -9.02
CA ARG A 158 2.41 11.86 -9.49
C ARG A 158 1.96 11.39 -10.88
N GLU A 159 2.92 11.20 -11.78
CA GLU A 159 2.58 10.74 -13.11
C GLU A 159 2.03 9.32 -13.09
N TRP A 160 2.63 8.47 -12.28
CA TRP A 160 2.15 7.10 -12.14
C TRP A 160 0.72 7.06 -11.58
N PHE A 161 0.46 7.86 -10.56
CA PHE A 161 -0.84 7.87 -9.91
C PHE A 161 -1.92 8.45 -10.83
N PHE A 162 -1.59 9.49 -11.57
CA PHE A 162 -2.54 10.03 -12.52
C PHE A 162 -2.84 9.00 -13.61
N GLY A 163 -1.83 8.25 -14.08
CA GLY A 163 -2.06 7.19 -15.04
C GLY A 163 -2.99 6.11 -14.49
N LEU A 164 -2.80 5.77 -13.20
CA LEU A 164 -3.65 4.79 -12.54
C LEU A 164 -5.09 5.30 -12.46
N MET A 165 -5.27 6.56 -12.07
CA MET A 165 -6.61 7.12 -11.92
C MET A 165 -7.34 7.22 -13.25
N LYS A 166 -6.62 7.42 -14.35
CA LYS A 166 -7.27 7.48 -15.64
C LYS A 166 -7.86 6.14 -16.04
N GLU A 167 -7.33 5.04 -15.53
CA GLU A 167 -7.87 3.76 -15.87
C GLU A 167 -9.03 3.38 -14.98
N TYR A 168 -9.29 4.10 -13.94
CA TYR A 168 -10.41 3.84 -13.06
C TYR A 168 -11.66 4.51 -13.65
#